data_a945967f969ca89f3d280af33d5be818
#
_entry.id   a945967f969ca89f3d280af33d5be818
#
_cell.length_a   1.000
_cell.length_b   1.000
_cell.length_c   1.000
_cell.angle_alpha   90.00
_cell.angle_beta   90.00
_cell.angle_gamma   90.00
#
_symmetry.space_group_name_H-M   'P 1'
#
loop_
_entity.id
_entity.type
_entity.pdbx_description
1 polymer ?
#
loop_
_entity_poly.entity_id
_entity_poly.type
_entity_poly.pdbx_seq_one_letter_code
_entity_poly.pdbx_strand_id
1 'polypeptide(L)'
;MAENSKSIREMCNEFNVTPRTLRFYEAKELLSPLREGTHRMFTRRDSARLKLILQGKRFGFSLEEIRQLLNMYDIDDQQATQWKETYRIGNERLADMKKQSAELTEAIEDLKTQLARGEKLIEKAAKNNQKNKTPLN
;
A
#
# COMPACT_ATOMS: atom_id res chain seq x y z
N MET A 1 -24.19 21.15 12.70
CA MET A 1 -23.63 19.84 13.06
C MET A 1 -23.83 18.87 11.96
N ALA A 2 -22.78 18.28 11.52
CA ALA A 2 -22.89 17.25 10.50
C ALA A 2 -23.38 15.95 11.18
N GLU A 3 -24.55 15.50 10.81
CA GLU A 3 -25.17 14.31 11.42
C GLU A 3 -24.36 13.04 11.25
N ASN A 4 -23.41 13.01 10.32
CA ASN A 4 -22.60 11.82 10.05
C ASN A 4 -21.12 12.03 10.33
N SER A 5 -20.79 12.97 11.22
CA SER A 5 -19.40 13.15 11.61
C SER A 5 -18.97 12.06 12.58
N LYS A 6 -17.70 11.74 12.51
CA LYS A 6 -17.07 10.70 13.33
C LYS A 6 -15.94 11.30 14.12
N SER A 7 -15.76 10.79 15.36
CA SER A 7 -14.59 11.13 16.15
C SER A 7 -13.33 10.49 15.55
N ILE A 8 -12.16 10.95 16.03
CA ILE A 8 -10.89 10.35 15.60
C ILE A 8 -10.85 8.85 15.96
N ARG A 9 -11.40 8.49 17.11
CA ARG A 9 -11.46 7.10 17.56
C ARG A 9 -12.31 6.24 16.62
N GLU A 10 -13.47 6.75 16.23
CA GLU A 10 -14.36 6.05 15.32
C GLU A 10 -13.70 5.86 13.94
N MET A 11 -13.02 6.89 13.45
CA MET A 11 -12.28 6.80 12.19
C MET A 11 -11.17 5.75 12.28
N CYS A 12 -10.43 5.74 13.38
CA CYS A 12 -9.37 4.75 13.57
C CYS A 12 -9.90 3.33 13.57
N ASN A 13 -11.03 3.12 14.21
CA ASN A 13 -11.65 1.79 14.29
C ASN A 13 -12.20 1.35 12.93
N GLU A 14 -12.85 2.25 12.22
CA GLU A 14 -13.45 1.91 10.93
C GLU A 14 -12.39 1.62 9.86
N PHE A 15 -11.35 2.43 9.80
CA PHE A 15 -10.36 2.33 8.73
C PHE A 15 -9.08 1.60 9.16
N ASN A 16 -9.02 1.14 10.39
CA ASN A 16 -7.86 0.43 10.93
C ASN A 16 -6.57 1.24 10.78
N VAL A 17 -6.62 2.48 11.20
CA VAL A 17 -5.49 3.40 11.19
C VAL A 17 -5.29 3.98 12.59
N THR A 18 -4.16 4.65 12.80
CA THR A 18 -3.84 5.27 14.09
C THR A 18 -4.22 6.75 14.08
N PRO A 19 -4.43 7.35 15.27
CA PRO A 19 -4.63 8.81 15.35
C PRO A 19 -3.47 9.60 14.71
N ARG A 20 -2.26 9.10 14.84
CA ARG A 20 -1.08 9.74 14.25
C ARG A 20 -1.21 9.80 12.73
N THR A 21 -1.69 8.72 12.12
CA THR A 21 -1.90 8.65 10.68
C THR A 21 -2.93 9.72 10.23
N LEU A 22 -4.03 9.83 10.96
CA LEU A 22 -5.06 10.81 10.63
C LEU A 22 -4.55 12.25 10.79
N ARG A 23 -3.82 12.52 11.86
CA ARG A 23 -3.21 13.84 12.07
C ARG A 23 -2.19 14.17 10.99
N PHE A 24 -1.45 13.17 10.52
CA PHE A 24 -0.50 13.34 9.42
C PHE A 24 -1.23 13.76 8.13
N TYR A 25 -2.33 13.09 7.80
CA TYR A 25 -3.10 13.45 6.59
C TYR A 25 -3.76 14.81 6.73
N GLU A 26 -4.19 15.18 7.93
CA GLU A 26 -4.70 16.52 8.19
C GLU A 26 -3.60 17.57 7.97
N ALA A 27 -2.41 17.32 8.51
CA ALA A 27 -1.26 18.22 8.34
C ALA A 27 -0.87 18.39 6.87
N LYS A 28 -1.06 17.35 6.06
CA LYS A 28 -0.81 17.38 4.62
C LYS A 28 -2.00 17.94 3.83
N GLU A 29 -3.03 18.39 4.53
CA GLU A 29 -4.24 18.96 3.93
C GLU A 29 -5.01 17.97 3.04
N LEU A 30 -4.84 16.68 3.28
CA LEU A 30 -5.62 15.66 2.60
C LEU A 30 -6.95 15.41 3.28
N LEU A 31 -7.03 15.67 4.58
CA LEU A 31 -8.25 15.64 5.38
C LEU A 31 -8.45 16.98 6.03
N SER A 32 -9.70 17.38 6.24
CA SER A 32 -10.05 18.68 6.83
C SER A 32 -11.18 18.51 7.85
N PRO A 33 -10.90 17.85 8.98
CA PRO A 33 -11.94 17.65 9.99
C PRO A 33 -12.40 18.99 10.59
N LEU A 34 -13.66 19.03 10.98
CA LEU A 34 -14.20 20.15 11.72
C LEU A 34 -13.71 20.07 13.17
N ARG A 35 -13.63 21.23 13.81
CA ARG A 35 -13.24 21.30 15.22
C ARG A 35 -14.43 21.63 16.10
N GLU A 36 -14.65 20.81 17.12
CA GLU A 36 -15.59 21.12 18.20
C GLU A 36 -14.77 21.20 19.48
N GLY A 37 -14.41 22.40 19.91
CA GLY A 37 -13.47 22.59 21.00
C GLY A 37 -12.12 22.01 20.64
N THR A 38 -11.65 21.06 21.45
CA THR A 38 -10.38 20.38 21.19
C THR A 38 -10.55 19.09 20.36
N HIS A 39 -11.80 18.75 20.03
CA HIS A 39 -12.09 17.50 19.32
C HIS A 39 -12.17 17.71 17.81
N ARG A 40 -11.65 16.73 17.09
CA ARG A 40 -11.77 16.66 15.64
C ARG A 40 -13.02 15.86 15.28
N MET A 41 -13.82 16.41 14.37
CA MET A 41 -15.01 15.73 13.85
C MET A 41 -14.81 15.50 12.36
N PHE A 42 -14.66 14.26 11.98
CA PHE A 42 -14.40 13.89 10.58
C PHE A 42 -15.72 13.73 9.85
N THR A 43 -15.85 14.43 8.75
CA THR A 43 -17.09 14.48 7.97
C THR A 43 -17.19 13.27 7.02
N ARG A 44 -18.37 13.13 6.38
CA ARG A 44 -18.53 12.12 5.33
C ARG A 44 -17.53 12.31 4.21
N ARG A 45 -17.24 13.58 3.86
CA ARG A 45 -16.23 13.89 2.87
C ARG A 45 -14.86 13.36 3.29
N ASP A 46 -14.50 13.56 4.55
CA ASP A 46 -13.25 13.06 5.10
C ASP A 46 -13.19 11.52 5.04
N SER A 47 -14.29 10.85 5.34
CA SER A 47 -14.35 9.39 5.27
C SER A 47 -14.14 8.89 3.84
N ALA A 48 -14.81 9.52 2.88
CA ALA A 48 -14.64 9.18 1.47
C ALA A 48 -13.21 9.43 0.99
N ARG A 49 -12.64 10.55 1.39
CA ARG A 49 -11.26 10.89 1.04
C ARG A 49 -10.27 9.91 1.67
N LEU A 50 -10.46 9.56 2.94
CA LEU A 50 -9.57 8.60 3.59
C LEU A 50 -9.60 7.24 2.90
N LYS A 51 -10.77 6.79 2.48
CA LYS A 51 -10.89 5.55 1.73
C LYS A 51 -10.04 5.59 0.47
N LEU A 52 -10.10 6.69 -0.29
CA LEU A 52 -9.31 6.87 -1.51
C LEU A 52 -7.82 6.99 -1.21
N ILE A 53 -7.45 7.68 -0.13
CA ILE A 53 -6.05 7.79 0.30
C ILE A 53 -5.47 6.40 0.57
N LEU A 54 -6.17 5.60 1.34
CA LEU A 54 -5.70 4.26 1.71
C LEU A 54 -5.60 3.35 0.49
N GLN A 55 -6.55 3.44 -0.45
CA GLN A 55 -6.48 2.70 -1.70
C GLN A 55 -5.27 3.13 -2.53
N GLY A 56 -5.04 4.44 -2.63
CA GLY A 56 -3.90 4.97 -3.37
C GLY A 56 -2.58 4.51 -2.79
N LYS A 57 -2.47 4.50 -1.46
CA LYS A 57 -1.28 3.98 -0.79
C LYS A 57 -1.08 2.50 -1.09
N ARG A 58 -2.13 1.73 -1.07
CA ARG A 58 -2.08 0.30 -1.40
C ARG A 58 -1.56 0.07 -2.81
N PHE A 59 -1.92 0.94 -3.76
CA PHE A 59 -1.45 0.84 -5.14
C PHE A 59 -0.05 1.42 -5.33
N GLY A 60 0.52 2.02 -4.29
CA GLY A 60 1.87 2.56 -4.34
C GLY A 60 1.96 3.97 -4.92
N PHE A 61 0.85 4.70 -4.94
CA PHE A 61 0.89 6.11 -5.35
C PHE A 61 1.59 6.95 -4.29
N SER A 62 2.29 7.98 -4.74
CA SER A 62 2.86 8.98 -3.83
C SER A 62 1.75 9.85 -3.25
N LEU A 63 2.05 10.55 -2.15
CA LEU A 63 1.08 11.48 -1.57
C LEU A 63 0.66 12.57 -2.54
N GLU A 64 1.59 13.04 -3.37
CA GLU A 64 1.26 14.06 -4.38
C GLU A 64 0.32 13.52 -5.44
N GLU A 65 0.53 12.29 -5.90
CA GLU A 65 -0.38 11.63 -6.83
C GLU A 65 -1.75 11.44 -6.20
N ILE A 66 -1.79 11.03 -4.93
CA ILE A 66 -3.05 10.88 -4.19
C ILE A 66 -3.76 12.23 -4.09
N ARG A 67 -3.02 13.31 -3.79
CA ARG A 67 -3.57 14.66 -3.73
C ARG A 67 -4.22 15.05 -5.06
N GLN A 68 -3.53 14.79 -6.16
CA GLN A 68 -4.06 15.08 -7.49
C GLN A 68 -5.36 14.33 -7.76
N LEU A 69 -5.39 13.04 -7.41
CA LEU A 69 -6.59 12.23 -7.59
C LEU A 69 -7.75 12.73 -6.73
N LEU A 70 -7.50 13.08 -5.48
CA LEU A 70 -8.51 13.61 -4.59
C LEU A 70 -9.08 14.94 -5.10
N ASN A 71 -8.21 15.80 -5.61
CA ASN A 71 -8.64 17.08 -6.15
C ASN A 71 -9.55 16.91 -7.38
N MET A 72 -9.32 15.89 -8.16
CA MET A 72 -10.20 15.59 -9.30
C MET A 72 -11.59 15.16 -8.84
N TYR A 73 -11.68 14.39 -7.76
CA TYR A 73 -12.97 13.96 -7.23
C TYR A 73 -13.77 15.10 -6.58
N ASP A 74 -13.09 16.18 -6.18
CA ASP A 74 -13.75 17.33 -5.55
C ASP A 74 -14.31 18.31 -6.56
N ILE A 75 -13.98 18.17 -7.82
CA ILE A 75 -14.42 19.09 -8.86
C ILE A 75 -15.71 18.54 -9.48
N ASP A 76 -16.78 19.35 -9.35
CA ASP A 76 -18.08 18.86 -9.69
C ASP A 76 -18.33 18.54 -11.11
N ASP A 77 -17.62 18.99 -12.02
CA ASP A 77 -18.23 18.88 -13.27
C ASP A 77 -17.39 18.59 -14.41
N GLN A 78 -16.33 18.49 -14.40
CA GLN A 78 -15.71 18.48 -15.29
C GLN A 78 -14.92 17.89 -15.92
N GLN A 79 -14.93 17.52 -16.09
CA GLN A 79 -14.38 16.69 -15.93
C GLN A 79 -13.87 15.66 -16.85
N ALA A 80 -14.25 15.52 -18.10
CA ALA A 80 -13.68 14.59 -19.08
C ALA A 80 -12.13 14.69 -19.11
N THR A 81 -11.59 15.92 -18.96
CA THR A 81 -10.13 16.11 -18.92
C THR A 81 -9.52 15.50 -17.65
N GLN A 82 -10.15 15.73 -16.49
CA GLN A 82 -9.68 15.17 -15.23
C GLN A 82 -9.78 13.64 -15.19
N TRP A 83 -10.85 13.09 -15.75
CA TRP A 83 -11.02 11.65 -15.83
C TRP A 83 -9.97 11.00 -16.73
N LYS A 84 -9.62 11.68 -17.83
CA LYS A 84 -8.54 11.21 -18.71
C LYS A 84 -7.21 11.20 -17.98
N GLU A 85 -6.92 12.24 -17.19
CA GLU A 85 -5.69 12.32 -16.42
C GLU A 85 -5.63 11.24 -15.35
N THR A 86 -6.74 11.02 -14.65
CA THR A 86 -6.85 9.94 -13.65
C THR A 86 -6.59 8.58 -14.30
N TYR A 87 -7.18 8.35 -15.47
CA TYR A 87 -7.03 7.12 -16.23
C TYR A 87 -5.57 6.92 -16.66
N ARG A 88 -4.93 7.98 -17.12
CA ARG A 88 -3.51 7.93 -17.51
C ARG A 88 -2.62 7.54 -16.33
N ILE A 89 -2.80 8.21 -15.19
CA ILE A 89 -2.01 7.92 -13.98
C ILE A 89 -2.23 6.47 -13.55
N GLY A 90 -3.47 6.02 -13.54
CA GLY A 90 -3.80 4.64 -13.18
C GLY A 90 -3.16 3.62 -14.10
N ASN A 91 -3.19 3.88 -15.41
CA ASN A 91 -2.60 2.96 -16.39
C ASN A 91 -1.07 2.91 -16.28
N GLU A 92 -0.42 4.03 -16.03
CA GLU A 92 1.02 4.05 -15.80
C GLU A 92 1.37 3.22 -14.58
N ARG A 93 0.60 3.37 -13.49
CA ARG A 93 0.86 2.61 -12.28
C ARG A 93 0.61 1.12 -12.49
N LEU A 94 -0.44 0.78 -13.23
CA LEU A 94 -0.75 -0.61 -13.56
C LEU A 94 0.39 -1.25 -14.35
N ALA A 95 0.93 -0.54 -15.34
CA ALA A 95 2.06 -1.02 -16.13
C ALA A 95 3.28 -1.28 -15.25
N ASP A 96 3.58 -0.35 -14.33
CA ASP A 96 4.69 -0.52 -13.37
C ASP A 96 4.48 -1.74 -12.48
N MET A 97 3.28 -1.93 -11.98
CA MET A 97 2.95 -3.06 -11.12
C MET A 97 3.10 -4.39 -11.86
N LYS A 98 2.67 -4.45 -13.11
CA LYS A 98 2.81 -5.65 -13.94
C LYS A 98 4.29 -5.97 -14.19
N LYS A 99 5.09 -4.94 -14.43
CA LYS A 99 6.54 -5.10 -14.59
C LYS A 99 7.17 -5.64 -13.30
N GLN A 100 6.83 -5.06 -12.16
CA GLN A 100 7.32 -5.51 -10.85
C GLN A 100 6.90 -6.95 -10.56
N SER A 101 5.65 -7.29 -10.92
CA SER A 101 5.15 -8.66 -10.75
C SER A 101 5.93 -9.65 -11.58
N ALA A 102 6.24 -9.32 -12.84
CA ALA A 102 7.04 -10.17 -13.72
C ALA A 102 8.47 -10.35 -13.18
N GLU A 103 9.08 -9.26 -12.70
CA GLU A 103 10.41 -9.30 -12.11
C GLU A 103 10.43 -10.17 -10.85
N LEU A 104 9.40 -10.05 -10.02
CA LEU A 104 9.29 -10.85 -8.80
C LEU A 104 9.09 -12.33 -9.14
N THR A 105 8.27 -12.64 -10.12
CA THR A 105 8.05 -14.03 -10.56
C THR A 105 9.38 -14.64 -11.03
N GLU A 106 10.15 -13.89 -11.80
CA GLU A 106 11.47 -14.34 -12.27
C GLU A 106 12.42 -14.58 -11.09
N ALA A 107 12.45 -13.63 -10.14
CA ALA A 107 13.30 -13.75 -8.96
C ALA A 107 12.92 -14.97 -8.12
N ILE A 108 11.62 -15.25 -7.98
CA ILE A 108 11.14 -16.43 -7.25
C ILE A 108 11.63 -17.72 -7.92
N GLU A 109 11.53 -17.80 -9.24
CA GLU A 109 11.98 -18.98 -9.97
C GLU A 109 13.49 -19.16 -9.85
N ASP A 110 14.25 -18.07 -9.93
CA ASP A 110 15.70 -18.12 -9.75
C ASP A 110 16.07 -18.60 -8.36
N LEU A 111 15.39 -18.10 -7.33
CA LEU A 111 15.65 -18.51 -5.96
C LEU A 111 15.30 -19.99 -5.73
N LYS A 112 14.19 -20.46 -6.29
CA LYS A 112 13.81 -21.88 -6.23
C LYS A 112 14.89 -22.76 -6.83
N THR A 113 15.46 -22.34 -7.96
CA THR A 113 16.54 -23.07 -8.63
C THR A 113 17.79 -23.14 -7.76
N GLN A 114 18.16 -22.02 -7.14
CA GLN A 114 19.31 -21.97 -6.23
C GLN A 114 19.10 -22.84 -4.99
N LEU A 115 17.90 -22.82 -4.42
CA LEU A 115 17.59 -23.64 -3.26
C LEU A 115 17.63 -25.12 -3.59
N ALA A 116 17.13 -25.51 -4.75
CA ALA A 116 17.20 -26.91 -5.20
C ALA A 116 18.65 -27.36 -5.36
N ARG A 117 19.50 -26.48 -5.91
CA ARG A 117 20.93 -26.76 -6.02
C ARG A 117 21.59 -26.88 -4.65
N GLY A 118 21.25 -25.99 -3.73
CA GLY A 118 21.77 -26.03 -2.37
C GLY A 118 21.36 -27.31 -1.64
N GLU A 119 20.13 -27.75 -1.82
CA GLU A 119 19.64 -29.00 -1.25
C GLU A 119 20.49 -30.21 -1.70
N LYS A 120 20.77 -30.25 -2.99
CA LYS A 120 21.63 -31.33 -3.53
C LYS A 120 23.05 -31.28 -2.97
N LEU A 121 23.60 -30.07 -2.80
CA LEU A 121 24.93 -29.91 -2.21
C LEU A 121 24.96 -30.32 -0.75
N ILE A 122 23.91 -30.05 0.01
CA ILE A 122 23.77 -30.45 1.40
C ILE A 122 23.71 -31.99 1.48
N GLU A 123 22.92 -32.62 0.64
CA GLU A 123 22.83 -34.08 0.58
C GLU A 123 24.18 -34.72 0.25
N LYS A 124 24.88 -34.16 -0.73
CA LYS A 124 26.19 -34.63 -1.12
C LYS A 124 27.22 -34.50 0.01
N ALA A 125 27.18 -33.36 0.72
CA ALA A 125 28.10 -33.17 1.84
C ALA A 125 27.79 -34.13 2.98
N ALA A 126 26.52 -34.42 3.26
CA ALA A 126 26.11 -35.40 4.27
C ALA A 126 26.61 -36.81 3.93
N LYS A 127 26.50 -37.21 2.67
CA LYS A 127 26.99 -38.49 2.21
C LYS A 127 28.51 -38.58 2.31
N ASN A 128 29.22 -37.53 1.97
CA ASN A 128 30.68 -37.49 2.09
C ASN A 128 31.13 -37.56 3.55
N ASN A 129 30.42 -36.90 4.46
CA ASN A 129 30.70 -36.99 5.89
C ASN A 129 30.49 -38.40 6.43
N GLN A 130 29.47 -39.10 5.99
CA GLN A 130 29.25 -40.48 6.38
C GLN A 130 30.36 -41.41 5.90
N LYS A 131 30.83 -41.18 4.68
CA LYS A 131 31.98 -41.96 4.16
C LYS A 131 33.27 -41.73 4.94
N ASN A 132 33.45 -40.47 5.38
CA ASN A 132 34.64 -40.09 6.17
C ASN A 132 34.57 -40.55 7.63
N LYS A 133 33.44 -41.04 8.09
CA LYS A 133 33.26 -41.54 9.45
C LYS A 133 33.40 -43.07 9.55
N THR A 134 34.02 -43.70 8.57
CA THR A 134 34.30 -45.15 8.65
C THR A 134 35.25 -45.37 9.82
N PRO A 135 34.90 -46.26 10.79
CA PRO A 135 35.79 -46.48 11.92
C PRO A 135 37.08 -47.11 11.44
N LEU A 136 38.16 -46.53 11.94
CA LEU A 136 39.46 -47.12 11.77
C LEU A 136 39.56 -48.36 12.65
N ASN A 137 39.63 -49.51 12.04
CA ASN A 137 39.94 -50.75 12.76
C ASN A 137 41.45 -50.90 12.87
#